data_44d3168dbce58e05f0e6fd975cd2b79f
#
_entry.id   44d3168dbce58e05f0e6fd975cd2b79f
#
_cell.length_a   1.000
_cell.length_b   1.000
_cell.length_c   1.000
_cell.angle_alpha   90.00
_cell.angle_beta   90.00
_cell.angle_gamma   90.00
#
_symmetry.space_group_name_H-M   'P 1'
#
loop_
_entity.id
_entity.type
_entity.pdbx_description
1 polymer ?
#
loop_
_entity_poly.entity_id
_entity_poly.type
_entity_poly.pdbx_seq_one_letter_code
_entity_poly.pdbx_strand_id
1 'polypeptide(L)'
;MMNNTVRKYFIKYTLEFIVIVLGISFSFLVQNIREETELDSNRQLIFKSLLGELESNESYITSRKKAFVREMDYVSKFLKDSLTKNKIKEYPENLSPLNPFLSAVTFNPSTSIYNSLINDGSFNLIKSSTLKSLIDEVYNINYKAIVHLVQLELEVANEADRFFAINYSKTYSKNFWFNTSDEKLTNTVFEIMENNYRFRALMVQKISYMEIKIVSMRKYIEKRNSLIKLLKNHITDENQIN
;
A
#
# COMPACT_ATOMS: atom_id res chain seq x y z
N MET A 1 36.89 -67.26 -25.93
CA MET A 1 37.96 -66.23 -25.79
C MET A 1 37.73 -65.12 -26.80
N MET A 2 37.46 -63.93 -26.37
CA MET A 2 37.23 -62.76 -27.24
C MET A 2 38.55 -62.35 -27.88
N ASN A 3 38.59 -62.23 -29.22
CA ASN A 3 39.80 -61.89 -30.00
C ASN A 3 40.37 -60.56 -29.49
N ASN A 4 41.68 -60.48 -29.24
CA ASN A 4 42.35 -59.31 -28.68
C ASN A 4 42.04 -58.00 -29.44
N THR A 5 41.81 -58.10 -30.73
CA THR A 5 41.42 -56.99 -31.59
C THR A 5 40.01 -56.45 -31.24
N VAL A 6 39.05 -57.31 -31.04
CA VAL A 6 37.64 -56.92 -30.66
C VAL A 6 37.60 -56.26 -29.29
N ARG A 7 38.38 -56.78 -28.34
CA ARG A 7 38.51 -56.19 -27.00
C ARG A 7 39.13 -54.79 -27.06
N LYS A 8 40.08 -54.54 -27.91
CA LYS A 8 40.74 -53.24 -28.08
C LYS A 8 39.80 -52.19 -28.68
N TYR A 9 38.97 -52.55 -29.65
CA TYR A 9 37.95 -51.68 -30.22
C TYR A 9 36.81 -51.41 -29.23
N PHE A 10 36.34 -52.40 -28.48
CA PHE A 10 35.37 -52.28 -27.48
C PHE A 10 35.78 -51.24 -26.39
N ILE A 11 36.98 -51.36 -25.84
CA ILE A 11 37.52 -50.40 -24.86
C ILE A 11 37.64 -49.01 -25.45
N LYS A 12 38.09 -48.87 -26.70
CA LYS A 12 38.16 -47.56 -27.35
C LYS A 12 36.83 -46.89 -27.48
N TYR A 13 35.83 -47.55 -28.02
CA TYR A 13 34.48 -46.96 -28.18
C TYR A 13 33.79 -46.72 -26.85
N THR A 14 34.01 -47.56 -25.84
CA THR A 14 33.50 -47.31 -24.49
C THR A 14 34.12 -46.05 -23.89
N LEU A 15 35.43 -45.85 -24.04
CA LEU A 15 36.08 -44.62 -23.58
C LEU A 15 35.61 -43.38 -24.35
N GLU A 16 35.47 -43.46 -25.66
CA GLU A 16 34.90 -42.37 -26.48
C GLU A 16 33.48 -42.02 -26.03
N PHE A 17 32.63 -43.03 -25.79
CA PHE A 17 31.27 -42.83 -25.29
C PHE A 17 31.26 -42.16 -23.91
N ILE A 18 32.12 -42.61 -22.98
CA ILE A 18 32.22 -42.02 -21.63
C ILE A 18 32.66 -40.54 -21.73
N VAL A 19 33.61 -40.21 -22.57
CA VAL A 19 34.08 -38.84 -22.74
C VAL A 19 32.96 -37.94 -23.29
N ILE A 20 32.17 -38.44 -24.25
CA ILE A 20 31.03 -37.68 -24.79
C ILE A 20 29.96 -37.45 -23.70
N VAL A 21 29.61 -38.50 -22.96
CA VAL A 21 28.61 -38.38 -21.86
C VAL A 21 29.08 -37.43 -20.79
N LEU A 22 30.35 -37.51 -20.38
CA LEU A 22 30.91 -36.57 -19.41
C LEU A 22 30.93 -35.13 -19.93
N GLY A 23 31.27 -34.90 -21.20
CA GLY A 23 31.24 -33.58 -21.83
C GLY A 23 29.83 -32.95 -21.84
N ILE A 24 28.83 -33.75 -22.22
CA ILE A 24 27.41 -33.30 -22.22
C ILE A 24 26.95 -33.02 -20.77
N SER A 25 27.22 -33.92 -19.83
CA SER A 25 26.86 -33.78 -18.43
C SER A 25 27.49 -32.52 -17.81
N PHE A 26 28.76 -32.26 -18.09
CA PHE A 26 29.46 -31.08 -17.63
C PHE A 26 28.84 -29.78 -18.21
N SER A 27 28.50 -29.80 -19.51
CA SER A 27 27.84 -28.66 -20.16
C SER A 27 26.51 -28.33 -19.51
N PHE A 28 25.66 -29.32 -19.20
CA PHE A 28 24.42 -29.13 -18.48
C PHE A 28 24.64 -28.58 -17.06
N LEU A 29 25.67 -29.06 -16.38
CA LEU A 29 25.98 -28.60 -15.02
C LEU A 29 26.39 -27.11 -15.01
N VAL A 30 27.24 -26.70 -15.95
CA VAL A 30 27.63 -25.29 -16.13
C VAL A 30 26.44 -24.41 -16.50
N GLN A 31 25.58 -24.91 -17.39
CA GLN A 31 24.37 -24.19 -17.77
C GLN A 31 23.43 -23.99 -16.59
N ASN A 32 23.15 -25.01 -15.76
CA ASN A 32 22.33 -24.92 -14.59
C ASN A 32 22.85 -23.90 -13.56
N ILE A 33 24.19 -23.90 -13.33
CA ILE A 33 24.81 -22.94 -12.41
C ILE A 33 24.62 -21.51 -12.94
N ARG A 34 24.77 -21.30 -14.23
CA ARG A 34 24.62 -19.99 -14.87
C ARG A 34 23.18 -19.51 -14.77
N GLU A 35 22.20 -20.38 -15.05
CA GLU A 35 20.77 -20.06 -14.93
C GLU A 35 20.38 -19.72 -13.47
N GLU A 36 20.87 -20.47 -12.49
CA GLU A 36 20.63 -20.15 -11.08
C GLU A 36 21.22 -18.80 -10.66
N THR A 37 22.45 -18.50 -11.11
CA THR A 37 23.08 -17.20 -10.83
C THR A 37 22.30 -16.04 -11.44
N GLU A 38 21.79 -16.19 -12.66
CA GLU A 38 20.96 -15.18 -13.32
C GLU A 38 19.62 -14.99 -12.59
N LEU A 39 18.98 -16.08 -12.18
CA LEU A 39 17.75 -16.02 -11.39
C LEU A 39 17.96 -15.35 -10.02
N ASP A 40 19.10 -15.60 -9.37
CA ASP A 40 19.44 -14.96 -8.10
C ASP A 40 19.68 -13.45 -8.30
N SER A 41 20.41 -13.07 -9.35
CA SER A 41 20.60 -11.66 -9.71
C SER A 41 19.27 -10.94 -9.95
N ASN A 42 18.35 -11.57 -10.69
CA ASN A 42 17.03 -11.02 -10.95
C ASN A 42 16.20 -10.88 -9.65
N ARG A 43 16.29 -11.86 -8.73
CA ARG A 43 15.63 -11.75 -7.41
C ARG A 43 16.15 -10.57 -6.61
N GLN A 44 17.45 -10.32 -6.62
CA GLN A 44 18.06 -9.17 -5.93
C GLN A 44 17.57 -7.84 -6.51
N LEU A 45 17.42 -7.73 -7.81
CA LEU A 45 16.84 -6.54 -8.45
C LEU A 45 15.37 -6.32 -8.00
N ILE A 46 14.59 -7.39 -7.91
CA ILE A 46 13.22 -7.34 -7.40
C ILE A 46 13.20 -6.82 -5.97
N PHE A 47 14.04 -7.39 -5.07
CA PHE A 47 14.08 -6.97 -3.67
C PHE A 47 14.50 -5.51 -3.51
N LYS A 48 15.50 -5.06 -4.24
CA LYS A 48 15.95 -3.66 -4.24
C LYS A 48 14.87 -2.72 -4.75
N SER A 49 14.17 -3.10 -5.81
CA SER A 49 13.08 -2.29 -6.39
C SER A 49 11.89 -2.16 -5.43
N LEU A 50 11.44 -3.27 -4.83
CA LEU A 50 10.38 -3.26 -3.81
C LEU A 50 10.78 -2.45 -2.58
N LEU A 51 12.02 -2.60 -2.10
CA LEU A 51 12.54 -1.81 -0.98
C LEU A 51 12.51 -0.32 -1.31
N GLY A 52 12.97 0.07 -2.49
CA GLY A 52 12.95 1.46 -2.96
C GLY A 52 11.53 2.03 -3.01
N GLU A 53 10.54 1.28 -3.53
CA GLU A 53 9.14 1.71 -3.53
C GLU A 53 8.59 1.88 -2.13
N LEU A 54 8.85 0.94 -1.24
CA LEU A 54 8.41 1.02 0.16
C LEU A 54 9.02 2.23 0.88
N GLU A 55 10.32 2.47 0.70
CA GLU A 55 11.02 3.59 1.33
C GLU A 55 10.56 4.96 0.77
N SER A 56 10.35 5.06 -0.53
CA SER A 56 9.84 6.29 -1.16
C SER A 56 8.45 6.71 -0.68
N ASN A 57 7.62 5.75 -0.27
CA ASN A 57 6.29 5.99 0.26
C ASN A 57 6.25 6.51 1.71
N GLU A 58 7.39 6.54 2.45
CA GLU A 58 7.42 6.85 3.90
C GLU A 58 6.82 8.22 4.24
N SER A 59 7.24 9.25 3.53
CA SER A 59 6.77 10.63 3.74
C SER A 59 5.27 10.74 3.50
N TYR A 60 4.78 10.14 2.41
CA TYR A 60 3.36 10.11 2.07
C TYR A 60 2.54 9.40 3.16
N ILE A 61 2.95 8.20 3.57
CA ILE A 61 2.28 7.40 4.59
C ILE A 61 2.20 8.15 5.93
N THR A 62 3.32 8.76 6.35
CA THR A 62 3.38 9.55 7.57
C THR A 62 2.44 10.75 7.52
N SER A 63 2.39 11.46 6.40
CA SER A 63 1.48 12.59 6.18
C SER A 63 0.01 12.14 6.25
N ARG A 64 -0.34 11.02 5.57
CA ARG A 64 -1.71 10.50 5.59
C ARG A 64 -2.16 10.02 6.96
N LYS A 65 -1.28 9.34 7.72
CA LYS A 65 -1.57 8.96 9.10
C LYS A 65 -1.90 10.18 9.96
N LYS A 66 -1.10 11.26 9.85
CA LYS A 66 -1.37 12.52 10.57
C LYS A 66 -2.71 13.13 10.17
N ALA A 67 -3.02 13.15 8.86
CA ALA A 67 -4.28 13.68 8.36
C ALA A 67 -5.48 12.88 8.87
N PHE A 68 -5.44 11.55 8.85
CA PHE A 68 -6.51 10.69 9.37
C PHE A 68 -6.80 10.96 10.85
N VAL A 69 -5.74 11.07 11.67
CA VAL A 69 -5.90 11.34 13.12
C VAL A 69 -6.47 12.74 13.35
N ARG A 70 -5.98 13.75 12.63
CA ARG A 70 -6.46 15.13 12.74
C ARG A 70 -7.93 15.24 12.39
N GLU A 71 -8.36 14.66 11.27
CA GLU A 71 -9.77 14.73 10.84
C GLU A 71 -10.69 14.00 11.79
N MET A 72 -10.29 12.82 12.26
CA MET A 72 -11.08 12.09 13.25
C MET A 72 -11.24 12.88 14.56
N ASP A 73 -10.15 13.49 15.06
CA ASP A 73 -10.19 14.32 16.25
C ASP A 73 -11.15 15.53 16.07
N TYR A 74 -11.10 16.15 14.89
CA TYR A 74 -11.94 17.30 14.57
C TYR A 74 -13.43 16.95 14.54
N VAL A 75 -13.81 15.87 13.83
CA VAL A 75 -15.20 15.39 13.77
C VAL A 75 -15.68 14.88 15.14
N SER A 76 -14.79 14.23 15.92
CA SER A 76 -15.10 13.79 17.29
C SER A 76 -15.39 14.97 18.23
N LYS A 77 -14.62 16.06 18.12
CA LYS A 77 -14.86 17.29 18.89
C LYS A 77 -16.19 17.94 18.53
N PHE A 78 -16.54 17.93 17.24
CA PHE A 78 -17.86 18.38 16.79
C PHE A 78 -18.98 17.57 17.44
N LEU A 79 -18.93 16.25 17.41
CA LEU A 79 -19.96 15.40 17.99
C LEU A 79 -20.10 15.53 19.52
N LYS A 80 -19.03 15.89 20.20
CA LYS A 80 -19.00 16.14 21.65
C LYS A 80 -19.36 17.59 22.03
N ASP A 81 -19.86 18.38 21.08
CA ASP A 81 -20.19 19.79 21.24
C ASP A 81 -19.02 20.62 21.81
N SER A 82 -17.81 20.16 21.62
CA SER A 82 -16.57 20.79 22.11
C SER A 82 -15.82 21.60 21.04
N LEU A 83 -16.40 21.72 19.85
CA LEU A 83 -15.83 22.53 18.77
C LEU A 83 -16.30 23.98 18.97
N THR A 84 -15.45 24.81 19.54
CA THR A 84 -15.72 26.25 19.70
C THR A 84 -15.38 27.01 18.41
N LYS A 85 -16.02 28.17 18.21
CA LYS A 85 -15.73 29.07 17.05
C LYS A 85 -14.25 29.37 16.89
N ASN A 86 -13.48 29.44 17.97
CA ASN A 86 -12.04 29.69 17.93
C ASN A 86 -11.27 28.47 17.41
N LYS A 87 -11.70 27.25 17.71
CA LYS A 87 -11.05 26.01 17.22
C LYS A 87 -11.31 25.75 15.74
N ILE A 88 -12.37 26.30 15.16
CA ILE A 88 -12.61 26.29 13.72
C ILE A 88 -11.51 27.09 12.99
N LYS A 89 -11.06 28.19 13.58
CA LYS A 89 -9.98 29.03 13.04
C LYS A 89 -8.58 28.39 13.15
N GLU A 90 -8.42 27.40 14.04
CA GLU A 90 -7.17 26.63 14.20
C GLU A 90 -7.00 25.50 13.15
N TYR A 91 -8.01 25.24 12.32
CA TYR A 91 -7.88 24.30 11.21
C TYR A 91 -6.91 24.87 10.18
N PRO A 92 -6.05 24.05 9.53
CA PRO A 92 -5.02 24.55 8.62
C PRO A 92 -5.58 25.55 7.60
N GLU A 93 -4.98 26.74 7.52
CA GLU A 93 -5.47 27.86 6.70
C GLU A 93 -5.68 27.54 5.21
N ASN A 94 -4.93 26.54 4.69
CA ASN A 94 -5.04 26.09 3.31
C ASN A 94 -6.13 25.04 3.08
N LEU A 95 -6.90 24.67 4.12
CA LEU A 95 -7.95 23.68 4.04
C LEU A 95 -9.26 24.25 4.56
N SER A 96 -10.38 23.91 3.93
CA SER A 96 -11.70 24.25 4.45
C SER A 96 -11.97 23.54 5.78
N PRO A 97 -12.41 24.22 6.83
CA PRO A 97 -12.83 23.59 8.09
C PRO A 97 -14.03 22.67 7.92
N LEU A 98 -14.71 22.71 6.78
CA LEU A 98 -15.83 21.83 6.43
C LEU A 98 -15.36 20.52 5.78
N ASN A 99 -14.14 20.47 5.26
CA ASN A 99 -13.60 19.27 4.61
C ASN A 99 -13.72 17.99 5.44
N PRO A 100 -13.40 17.98 6.76
CA PRO A 100 -13.51 16.77 7.56
C PRO A 100 -14.92 16.16 7.61
N PHE A 101 -15.95 16.96 7.37
CA PHE A 101 -17.34 16.50 7.38
C PHE A 101 -17.79 15.95 6.02
N LEU A 102 -17.29 16.51 4.94
CA LEU A 102 -17.89 16.45 3.62
C LEU A 102 -16.91 15.91 2.56
N SER A 103 -15.73 15.48 2.97
CA SER A 103 -14.75 14.78 2.14
C SER A 103 -14.11 13.62 2.91
N ALA A 104 -13.28 12.85 2.24
CA ALA A 104 -12.44 11.84 2.85
C ALA A 104 -11.00 12.02 2.39
N VAL A 105 -10.05 11.87 3.31
CA VAL A 105 -8.62 11.85 2.96
C VAL A 105 -8.31 10.54 2.25
N THR A 106 -7.84 10.64 1.01
CA THR A 106 -7.49 9.49 0.20
C THR A 106 -6.20 8.82 0.68
N PHE A 107 -6.07 7.51 0.39
CA PHE A 107 -4.87 6.72 0.62
C PHE A 107 -4.44 6.04 -0.67
N ASN A 108 -3.39 6.53 -1.29
CA ASN A 108 -2.88 6.04 -2.56
C ASN A 108 -1.35 6.12 -2.62
N PRO A 109 -0.62 5.31 -1.82
CA PRO A 109 0.82 5.17 -1.96
C PRO A 109 1.17 4.52 -3.32
N SER A 110 2.39 4.71 -3.80
CA SER A 110 2.85 4.04 -5.01
C SER A 110 2.85 2.51 -4.83
N THR A 111 2.31 1.81 -5.81
CA THR A 111 2.30 0.33 -5.92
C THR A 111 2.78 -0.11 -7.30
N SER A 112 3.51 0.75 -8.01
CA SER A 112 3.88 0.54 -9.40
C SER A 112 4.83 -0.64 -9.58
N ILE A 113 5.82 -0.79 -8.70
CA ILE A 113 6.77 -1.90 -8.73
C ILE A 113 6.04 -3.22 -8.43
N TYR A 114 5.24 -3.25 -7.35
CA TYR A 114 4.45 -4.45 -7.03
C TYR A 114 3.54 -4.87 -8.19
N ASN A 115 2.83 -3.93 -8.79
CA ASN A 115 1.94 -4.21 -9.91
C ASN A 115 2.72 -4.72 -11.14
N SER A 116 3.91 -4.17 -11.43
CA SER A 116 4.78 -4.66 -12.50
C SER A 116 5.16 -6.11 -12.26
N LEU A 117 5.63 -6.46 -11.06
CA LEU A 117 6.02 -7.82 -10.70
C LEU A 117 4.87 -8.85 -10.82
N ILE A 118 3.65 -8.44 -10.53
CA ILE A 118 2.48 -9.31 -10.72
C ILE A 118 2.18 -9.49 -12.20
N ASN A 119 2.22 -8.40 -12.98
CA ASN A 119 1.82 -8.41 -14.39
C ASN A 119 2.82 -9.15 -15.29
N ASP A 120 4.13 -9.06 -15.00
CA ASP A 120 5.19 -9.73 -15.78
C ASP A 120 5.53 -11.13 -15.26
N GLY A 121 4.90 -11.55 -14.15
CA GLY A 121 5.13 -12.87 -13.54
C GLY A 121 6.40 -12.98 -12.70
N SER A 122 7.20 -11.93 -12.59
CA SER A 122 8.45 -11.90 -11.82
C SER A 122 8.25 -12.18 -10.33
N PHE A 123 7.04 -11.95 -9.81
CA PHE A 123 6.66 -12.31 -8.45
C PHE A 123 6.89 -13.79 -8.13
N ASN A 124 6.81 -14.67 -9.15
CA ASN A 124 7.05 -16.11 -8.98
C ASN A 124 8.51 -16.44 -8.68
N LEU A 125 9.47 -15.58 -9.05
CA LEU A 125 10.90 -15.75 -8.76
C LEU A 125 11.22 -15.64 -7.26
N ILE A 126 10.35 -15.03 -6.46
CA ILE A 126 10.48 -14.97 -5.00
C ILE A 126 10.27 -16.38 -4.44
N LYS A 127 11.32 -17.03 -3.94
CA LYS A 127 11.25 -18.42 -3.41
C LYS A 127 10.63 -18.46 -2.00
N SER A 128 10.85 -17.44 -1.17
CA SER A 128 10.39 -17.37 0.22
C SER A 128 8.87 -17.20 0.33
N SER A 129 8.17 -18.20 0.84
CA SER A 129 6.74 -18.13 1.12
C SER A 129 6.40 -17.07 2.17
N THR A 130 7.24 -16.89 3.17
CA THR A 130 7.10 -15.85 4.21
C THR A 130 7.17 -14.46 3.59
N LEU A 131 8.11 -14.23 2.67
CA LEU A 131 8.24 -12.95 1.97
C LEU A 131 7.03 -12.70 1.07
N LYS A 132 6.58 -13.70 0.30
CA LYS A 132 5.35 -13.60 -0.52
C LYS A 132 4.12 -13.24 0.32
N SER A 133 3.93 -13.93 1.45
CA SER A 133 2.81 -13.66 2.36
C SER A 133 2.86 -12.23 2.90
N LEU A 134 4.03 -11.74 3.29
CA LEU A 134 4.18 -10.41 3.84
C LEU A 134 3.98 -9.31 2.78
N ILE A 135 4.41 -9.55 1.54
CA ILE A 135 4.11 -8.67 0.40
C ILE A 135 2.58 -8.61 0.18
N ASP A 136 1.90 -9.76 0.18
CA ASP A 136 0.45 -9.82 0.02
C ASP A 136 -0.29 -9.11 1.16
N GLU A 137 0.16 -9.29 2.41
CA GLU A 137 -0.39 -8.55 3.56
C GLU A 137 -0.27 -7.04 3.39
N VAL A 138 0.84 -6.53 2.86
CA VAL A 138 1.06 -5.09 2.66
C VAL A 138 0.23 -4.58 1.49
N TYR A 139 0.36 -5.18 0.30
CA TYR A 139 -0.17 -4.61 -0.93
C TYR A 139 -1.62 -5.00 -1.26
N ASN A 140 -2.10 -6.14 -0.75
CA ASN A 140 -3.47 -6.59 -0.99
C ASN A 140 -4.34 -6.45 0.26
N ILE A 141 -3.96 -7.04 1.39
CA ILE A 141 -4.87 -7.11 2.54
C ILE A 141 -5.00 -5.75 3.21
N ASN A 142 -3.90 -5.22 3.76
CA ASN A 142 -3.98 -4.00 4.57
C ASN A 142 -4.18 -2.73 3.71
N TYR A 143 -3.53 -2.65 2.55
CA TYR A 143 -3.74 -1.53 1.62
C TYR A 143 -5.20 -1.45 1.16
N LYS A 144 -5.76 -2.56 0.64
CA LYS A 144 -7.15 -2.58 0.15
C LYS A 144 -8.17 -2.34 1.26
N ALA A 145 -7.89 -2.81 2.49
CA ALA A 145 -8.74 -2.50 3.64
C ALA A 145 -8.82 -0.99 3.91
N ILE A 146 -7.70 -0.27 3.87
CA ILE A 146 -7.69 1.19 4.05
C ILE A 146 -8.44 1.87 2.90
N VAL A 147 -8.18 1.49 1.66
CA VAL A 147 -8.86 2.06 0.48
C VAL A 147 -10.37 1.85 0.56
N HIS A 148 -10.82 0.67 0.94
CA HIS A 148 -12.25 0.38 1.13
C HIS A 148 -12.88 1.26 2.22
N LEU A 149 -12.19 1.45 3.35
CA LEU A 149 -12.69 2.31 4.44
C LEU A 149 -12.74 3.78 4.02
N VAL A 150 -11.79 4.25 3.22
CA VAL A 150 -11.83 5.59 2.61
C VAL A 150 -13.06 5.72 1.70
N GLN A 151 -13.39 4.68 0.94
CA GLN A 151 -14.57 4.68 0.07
C GLN A 151 -15.88 4.76 0.88
N LEU A 152 -16.02 3.97 1.94
CA LEU A 152 -17.18 4.03 2.83
C LEU A 152 -17.32 5.40 3.51
N GLU A 153 -16.20 5.99 3.91
CA GLU A 153 -16.17 7.34 4.48
C GLU A 153 -16.59 8.40 3.45
N LEU A 154 -16.17 8.25 2.20
CA LEU A 154 -16.56 9.13 1.10
C LEU A 154 -18.06 9.01 0.77
N GLU A 155 -18.64 7.82 0.85
CA GLU A 155 -20.08 7.62 0.65
C GLU A 155 -20.89 8.40 1.69
N VAL A 156 -20.49 8.35 2.98
CA VAL A 156 -21.12 9.15 4.04
C VAL A 156 -20.94 10.65 3.81
N ALA A 157 -19.74 11.06 3.37
CA ALA A 157 -19.46 12.45 3.03
C ALA A 157 -20.34 12.95 1.87
N ASN A 158 -20.53 12.15 0.84
CA ASN A 158 -21.41 12.46 -0.30
C ASN A 158 -22.89 12.53 0.12
N GLU A 159 -23.32 11.69 1.08
CA GLU A 159 -24.68 11.79 1.64
C GLU A 159 -24.87 13.09 2.43
N ALA A 160 -23.86 13.48 3.21
CA ALA A 160 -23.87 14.74 3.94
C ALA A 160 -23.90 15.96 2.99
N ASP A 161 -23.13 15.93 1.91
CA ASP A 161 -23.15 16.96 0.87
C ASP A 161 -24.54 17.05 0.20
N ARG A 162 -25.08 15.92 -0.22
CA ARG A 162 -26.43 15.84 -0.79
C ARG A 162 -27.51 16.34 0.17
N PHE A 163 -27.35 16.05 1.47
CA PHE A 163 -28.25 16.57 2.50
C PHE A 163 -28.28 18.11 2.49
N PHE A 164 -27.12 18.77 2.39
CA PHE A 164 -27.07 20.23 2.28
C PHE A 164 -27.68 20.75 0.98
N ALA A 165 -27.37 20.11 -0.15
CA ALA A 165 -27.89 20.51 -1.45
C ALA A 165 -29.42 20.48 -1.51
N ILE A 166 -30.06 19.48 -0.88
CA ILE A 166 -31.51 19.30 -0.91
C ILE A 166 -32.20 20.17 0.13
N ASN A 167 -31.73 20.17 1.39
CA ASN A 167 -32.48 20.79 2.50
C ASN A 167 -32.07 22.25 2.73
N TYR A 168 -30.91 22.68 2.28
CA TYR A 168 -30.34 24.01 2.49
C TYR A 168 -29.80 24.61 1.19
N SER A 169 -30.52 24.42 0.09
CA SER A 169 -30.10 24.80 -1.26
C SER A 169 -29.67 26.27 -1.38
N LYS A 170 -30.35 27.19 -0.65
CA LYS A 170 -30.02 28.62 -0.61
C LYS A 170 -28.62 28.88 0.03
N THR A 171 -28.25 28.12 1.05
CA THR A 171 -26.92 28.18 1.67
C THR A 171 -25.90 27.47 0.80
N TYR A 172 -26.27 26.31 0.26
CA TYR A 172 -25.45 25.51 -0.63
C TYR A 172 -25.05 26.26 -1.91
N SER A 173 -26.01 27.00 -2.53
CA SER A 173 -25.78 27.79 -3.75
C SER A 173 -24.76 28.94 -3.56
N LYS A 174 -24.43 29.32 -2.35
CA LYS A 174 -23.37 30.30 -2.06
C LYS A 174 -21.98 29.71 -2.15
N ASN A 175 -21.85 28.47 -2.60
CA ASN A 175 -20.59 27.76 -2.83
C ASN A 175 -19.67 27.74 -1.59
N PHE A 176 -20.24 27.41 -0.44
CA PHE A 176 -19.56 27.49 0.86
C PHE A 176 -18.30 26.63 0.96
N TRP A 177 -18.17 25.61 0.11
CA TRP A 177 -17.00 24.76 0.01
C TRP A 177 -15.71 25.52 -0.30
N PHE A 178 -15.81 26.50 -1.17
CA PHE A 178 -14.67 27.28 -1.65
C PHE A 178 -14.56 28.65 -0.99
N ASN A 179 -15.61 29.10 -0.30
CA ASN A 179 -15.67 30.42 0.31
C ASN A 179 -15.39 30.36 1.83
N THR A 180 -14.23 29.80 2.18
CA THR A 180 -13.82 29.61 3.59
C THR A 180 -13.49 30.92 4.31
N SER A 181 -13.30 32.01 3.58
CA SER A 181 -13.07 33.35 4.12
C SER A 181 -14.37 34.04 4.60
N ASP A 182 -15.56 33.56 4.19
CA ASP A 182 -16.83 34.06 4.69
C ASP A 182 -17.15 33.44 6.05
N GLU A 183 -16.73 34.10 7.11
CA GLU A 183 -16.96 33.65 8.49
C GLU A 183 -18.45 33.52 8.82
N LYS A 184 -19.30 34.39 8.27
CA LYS A 184 -20.73 34.34 8.48
C LYS A 184 -21.37 33.10 7.86
N LEU A 185 -20.97 32.80 6.64
CA LEU A 185 -21.43 31.59 5.94
C LEU A 185 -20.95 30.33 6.66
N THR A 186 -19.69 30.28 7.06
CA THR A 186 -19.10 29.16 7.80
C THR A 186 -19.86 28.93 9.12
N ASN A 187 -20.11 29.99 9.90
CA ASN A 187 -20.86 29.87 11.14
C ASN A 187 -22.32 29.38 10.92
N THR A 188 -22.99 29.88 9.86
CA THR A 188 -24.34 29.39 9.51
C THR A 188 -24.34 27.90 9.19
N VAL A 189 -23.33 27.40 8.44
CA VAL A 189 -23.22 25.97 8.13
C VAL A 189 -23.00 25.15 9.39
N PHE A 190 -22.15 25.60 10.30
CA PHE A 190 -21.94 24.91 11.59
C PHE A 190 -23.19 24.87 12.44
N GLU A 191 -23.94 25.97 12.53
CA GLU A 191 -25.21 25.98 13.24
C GLU A 191 -26.26 25.00 12.69
N ILE A 192 -26.33 24.87 11.36
CA ILE A 192 -27.13 23.84 10.68
C ILE A 192 -26.68 22.45 11.07
N MET A 193 -25.36 22.19 11.02
CA MET A 193 -24.79 20.89 11.33
C MET A 193 -25.02 20.46 12.78
N GLU A 194 -24.81 21.38 13.72
CA GLU A 194 -24.97 21.13 15.17
C GLU A 194 -26.43 20.83 15.54
N ASN A 195 -27.38 21.54 14.96
CA ASN A 195 -28.80 21.41 15.29
C ASN A 195 -29.53 20.32 14.47
N ASN A 196 -28.83 19.63 13.56
CA ASN A 196 -29.45 18.63 12.71
C ASN A 196 -29.08 17.19 13.11
N TYR A 197 -30.05 16.47 13.70
CA TYR A 197 -29.84 15.08 14.16
C TYR A 197 -29.46 14.13 13.02
N ARG A 198 -30.00 14.31 11.80
CA ARG A 198 -29.62 13.46 10.64
C ARG A 198 -28.17 13.67 10.25
N PHE A 199 -27.73 14.91 10.20
CA PHE A 199 -26.32 15.21 9.93
C PHE A 199 -25.41 14.63 11.01
N ARG A 200 -25.76 14.80 12.28
CA ARG A 200 -24.99 14.21 13.40
C ARG A 200 -24.93 12.70 13.32
N ALA A 201 -26.02 12.02 12.93
CA ALA A 201 -26.02 10.55 12.73
C ALA A 201 -25.05 10.11 11.61
N LEU A 202 -24.99 10.85 10.49
CA LEU A 202 -23.99 10.61 9.44
C LEU A 202 -22.56 10.76 9.98
N MET A 203 -22.32 11.76 10.83
CA MET A 203 -20.99 11.96 11.41
C MET A 203 -20.59 10.84 12.40
N VAL A 204 -21.55 10.29 13.15
CA VAL A 204 -21.31 9.09 14.00
C VAL A 204 -20.90 7.90 13.14
N GLN A 205 -21.60 7.67 12.02
CA GLN A 205 -21.23 6.62 11.07
C GLN A 205 -19.84 6.86 10.48
N LYS A 206 -19.54 8.10 10.07
CA LYS A 206 -18.24 8.48 9.52
C LYS A 206 -17.10 8.22 10.51
N ILE A 207 -17.27 8.59 11.78
CA ILE A 207 -16.26 8.34 12.83
C ILE A 207 -15.97 6.85 12.98
N SER A 208 -16.99 6.00 12.94
CA SER A 208 -16.78 4.54 13.03
C SER A 208 -15.85 4.03 11.93
N TYR A 209 -16.01 4.53 10.70
CA TYR A 209 -15.08 4.17 9.61
C TYR A 209 -13.68 4.76 9.81
N MET A 210 -13.60 6.01 10.30
CA MET A 210 -12.32 6.65 10.60
C MET A 210 -11.52 5.89 11.68
N GLU A 211 -12.17 5.43 12.74
CA GLU A 211 -11.55 4.64 13.81
C GLU A 211 -10.96 3.33 13.27
N ILE A 212 -11.75 2.57 12.49
CA ILE A 212 -11.30 1.32 11.87
C ILE A 212 -10.16 1.60 10.88
N LYS A 213 -10.24 2.70 10.10
CA LYS A 213 -9.21 3.13 9.17
C LYS A 213 -7.88 3.41 9.86
N ILE A 214 -7.89 4.05 11.03
CA ILE A 214 -6.67 4.32 11.82
C ILE A 214 -6.06 3.03 12.35
N VAL A 215 -6.89 2.06 12.78
CA VAL A 215 -6.41 0.74 13.20
C VAL A 215 -5.78 -0.01 12.01
N SER A 216 -6.43 0.01 10.85
CA SER A 216 -5.92 -0.60 9.62
C SER A 216 -4.61 0.07 9.16
N MET A 217 -4.50 1.40 9.29
CA MET A 217 -3.28 2.13 8.98
C MET A 217 -2.10 1.74 9.88
N ARG A 218 -2.35 1.50 11.17
CA ARG A 218 -1.31 0.99 12.09
C ARG A 218 -0.82 -0.39 11.67
N LYS A 219 -1.72 -1.32 11.36
CA LYS A 219 -1.38 -2.67 10.86
C LYS A 219 -0.58 -2.60 9.55
N TYR A 220 -1.01 -1.74 8.61
CA TYR A 220 -0.30 -1.53 7.36
C TYR A 220 1.14 -1.08 7.60
N ILE A 221 1.36 -0.09 8.47
CA ILE A 221 2.70 0.42 8.81
C ILE A 221 3.55 -0.67 9.47
N GLU A 222 2.99 -1.44 10.40
CA GLU A 222 3.69 -2.55 11.07
C GLU A 222 4.16 -3.60 10.05
N LYS A 223 3.26 -4.07 9.19
CA LYS A 223 3.56 -5.08 8.16
C LYS A 223 4.55 -4.56 7.13
N ARG A 224 4.41 -3.31 6.70
CA ARG A 224 5.36 -2.63 5.82
C ARG A 224 6.77 -2.58 6.43
N ASN A 225 6.89 -2.19 7.70
CA ASN A 225 8.19 -2.13 8.36
C ASN A 225 8.82 -3.53 8.52
N SER A 226 8.01 -4.56 8.79
CA SER A 226 8.45 -5.95 8.81
C SER A 226 8.95 -6.39 7.43
N LEU A 227 8.25 -6.01 6.36
CA LEU A 227 8.64 -6.29 4.98
C LEU A 227 9.97 -5.61 4.62
N ILE A 228 10.13 -4.33 4.95
CA ILE A 228 11.39 -3.58 4.74
C ILE A 228 12.55 -4.29 5.44
N LYS A 229 12.36 -4.69 6.71
CA LYS A 229 13.40 -5.40 7.46
C LYS A 229 13.79 -6.73 6.79
N LEU A 230 12.78 -7.50 6.36
CA LEU A 230 13.01 -8.79 5.72
C LEU A 230 13.71 -8.64 4.36
N LEU A 231 13.32 -7.66 3.55
CA LEU A 231 14.00 -7.35 2.27
C LEU A 231 15.46 -6.93 2.49
N LYS A 232 15.74 -6.08 3.48
CA LYS A 232 17.12 -5.68 3.81
C LYS A 232 17.98 -6.88 4.20
N ASN A 233 17.47 -7.81 4.99
CA ASN A 233 18.21 -9.03 5.34
C ASN A 233 18.54 -9.85 4.10
N HIS A 234 17.57 -10.11 3.22
CA HIS A 234 17.81 -10.86 1.98
C HIS A 234 18.80 -10.19 1.03
N ILE A 235 18.88 -8.86 1.01
CA ILE A 235 19.86 -8.12 0.20
C ILE A 235 21.27 -8.18 0.82
N THR A 236 21.38 -8.22 2.15
CA THR A 236 22.67 -8.17 2.86
C THR A 236 23.34 -9.54 2.94
N ASP A 237 22.57 -10.61 3.16
CA ASP A 237 23.10 -11.97 3.33
C ASP A 237 23.86 -12.47 2.09
N GLU A 238 23.45 -12.07 0.89
CA GLU A 238 24.18 -12.44 -0.34
C GLU A 238 25.44 -11.59 -0.61
N ASN A 239 25.52 -10.36 -0.10
CA ASN A 239 26.74 -9.55 -0.21
C ASN A 239 27.89 -10.08 0.67
N GLN A 240 27.63 -11.05 1.56
CA GLN A 240 28.66 -11.71 2.40
C GLN A 240 29.16 -13.04 1.79
N ILE A 241 28.51 -13.54 0.73
CA ILE A 241 28.86 -14.83 0.09
C ILE A 241 29.67 -14.63 -1.20
N ASN A 242 29.76 -13.41 -1.73
CA ASN A 242 30.56 -13.00 -2.88
C ASN A 242 31.84 -12.26 -2.43
#